data_55fc277ac3c6cb5f4fb919a35e9eb544
#
_entry.id   55fc277ac3c6cb5f4fb919a35e9eb544
#
_cell.length_a   1.000
_cell.length_b   1.000
_cell.length_c   1.000
_cell.angle_alpha   90.00
_cell.angle_beta   90.00
_cell.angle_gamma   90.00
#
_symmetry.space_group_name_H-M   'P 1'
#
loop_
_entity.id
_entity.type
_entity.pdbx_description
1 polymer ?
#
loop_
_entity_poly.entity_id
_entity_poly.type
_entity_poly.pdbx_seq_one_letter_code
_entity_poly.pdbx_strand_id
1 'polypeptide(L)'
;MKNLIIILLVFVAPLISCKESPEEKNVVKKEEVIRPIKSYDYLISDYKNWWSYHYNEIALTSDFEALNEDSEKISKEDFLKKLISGDYITIEIDSEKDLTAYKLYRLPKDLDNEISNVMKNDAYRAFELFKMEGTKFPDFKVTDVNGIEYSNKKFEGKTTVIKTWFINCKACIAEMQELNEFVDIYKNKDIQFLSLATNEREPLLNFLKKNEFKYDVLPNQEHLIENKLKLTVYPTHLIVNEKGIIKKVFKKASQIISYIDQDKLMIKDEKTNLAPPPPPAG
;
A
#
# COMPACT_ATOMS: atom_id res chain seq x y z
N MET A 1 -3.83 -107.91 13.04
CA MET A 1 -2.63 -107.12 12.96
C MET A 1 -2.94 -105.93 12.09
N LYS A 2 -3.33 -104.74 12.68
CA LYS A 2 -3.69 -103.56 12.00
C LYS A 2 -2.64 -102.46 12.32
N ASN A 3 -1.88 -102.08 11.32
CA ASN A 3 -0.91 -100.99 11.44
C ASN A 3 -1.65 -99.66 11.39
N LEU A 4 -1.50 -98.86 12.45
CA LEU A 4 -2.05 -97.50 12.55
C LEU A 4 -0.93 -96.54 12.13
N ILE A 5 -1.15 -95.87 10.98
CA ILE A 5 -0.25 -94.85 10.48
C ILE A 5 -0.76 -93.52 11.03
N ILE A 6 0.05 -92.92 11.91
CA ILE A 6 -0.24 -91.55 12.42
C ILE A 6 0.35 -90.54 11.41
N ILE A 7 -0.48 -89.82 10.72
CA ILE A 7 -0.06 -88.72 9.88
C ILE A 7 0.02 -87.45 10.71
N LEU A 8 1.24 -86.91 10.87
CA LEU A 8 1.55 -85.71 11.60
C LEU A 8 1.33 -84.53 10.60
N LEU A 9 0.22 -83.82 10.75
CA LEU A 9 -0.07 -82.58 9.97
C LEU A 9 0.71 -81.39 10.58
N VAL A 10 1.79 -81.02 9.91
CA VAL A 10 2.56 -79.76 10.24
C VAL A 10 1.80 -78.58 9.70
N PHE A 11 1.19 -77.80 10.55
CA PHE A 11 0.57 -76.50 10.18
C PHE A 11 1.70 -75.48 10.02
N VAL A 12 2.01 -75.10 8.78
CA VAL A 12 2.87 -73.96 8.49
C VAL A 12 1.95 -72.73 8.39
N ALA A 13 1.96 -71.88 9.39
CA ALA A 13 1.29 -70.60 9.35
C ALA A 13 2.14 -69.59 8.54
N PRO A 14 1.57 -68.93 7.53
CA PRO A 14 2.28 -67.87 6.82
C PRO A 14 2.32 -66.62 7.72
N LEU A 15 3.51 -66.16 8.05
CA LEU A 15 3.74 -64.82 8.61
C LEU A 15 3.40 -63.80 7.56
N ILE A 16 2.22 -63.20 7.65
CA ILE A 16 1.83 -62.01 6.88
C ILE A 16 2.56 -60.84 7.53
N SER A 17 3.69 -60.46 6.97
CA SER A 17 4.35 -59.17 7.27
C SER A 17 3.48 -58.04 6.73
N CYS A 18 2.72 -57.40 7.60
CA CYS A 18 2.10 -56.12 7.27
C CYS A 18 3.21 -55.09 7.06
N LYS A 19 3.48 -54.76 5.79
CA LYS A 19 4.22 -53.57 5.40
C LYS A 19 3.28 -52.41 5.64
N GLU A 20 3.50 -51.60 6.70
CA GLU A 20 2.84 -50.31 6.87
C GLU A 20 3.21 -49.45 5.69
N SER A 21 2.19 -49.14 4.87
CA SER A 21 2.26 -48.07 3.86
C SER A 21 2.44 -46.74 4.61
N PRO A 22 3.31 -45.85 4.15
CA PRO A 22 3.31 -44.47 4.71
C PRO A 22 1.92 -43.88 4.54
N GLU A 23 1.27 -43.51 5.64
CA GLU A 23 0.09 -42.63 5.60
C GLU A 23 0.48 -41.35 4.83
N GLU A 24 0.00 -41.22 3.61
CA GLU A 24 -0.11 -39.92 2.98
C GLU A 24 -0.96 -39.04 3.91
N LYS A 25 -0.27 -38.17 4.65
CA LYS A 25 -0.92 -37.06 5.32
C LYS A 25 -1.55 -36.20 4.22
N ASN A 26 -2.80 -36.48 3.91
CA ASN A 26 -3.66 -35.54 3.19
C ASN A 26 -3.68 -34.26 4.01
N VAL A 27 -2.76 -33.33 3.68
CA VAL A 27 -2.87 -31.94 4.09
C VAL A 27 -4.09 -31.41 3.37
N VAL A 28 -5.25 -31.52 3.99
CA VAL A 28 -6.43 -30.79 3.59
C VAL A 28 -6.04 -29.33 3.70
N LYS A 29 -5.67 -28.73 2.56
CA LYS A 29 -5.60 -27.25 2.46
C LYS A 29 -6.97 -26.77 2.86
N LYS A 30 -7.04 -26.19 4.06
CA LYS A 30 -8.23 -25.44 4.49
C LYS A 30 -8.44 -24.36 3.43
N GLU A 31 -9.41 -24.52 2.57
CA GLU A 31 -9.81 -23.46 1.65
C GLU A 31 -10.14 -22.25 2.51
N GLU A 32 -9.27 -21.26 2.47
CA GLU A 32 -9.46 -19.98 3.14
C GLU A 32 -10.69 -19.35 2.51
N VAL A 33 -11.81 -19.33 3.23
CA VAL A 33 -13.07 -18.78 2.72
C VAL A 33 -12.89 -17.27 2.60
N ILE A 34 -12.57 -16.81 1.40
CA ILE A 34 -12.39 -15.39 1.08
C ILE A 34 -13.76 -14.71 1.16
N ARG A 35 -13.93 -13.85 2.16
CA ARG A 35 -15.19 -13.12 2.41
C ARG A 35 -14.99 -11.64 2.10
N PRO A 36 -15.81 -11.05 1.21
CA PRO A 36 -15.81 -9.62 1.01
C PRO A 36 -16.37 -8.91 2.26
N ILE A 37 -15.73 -7.82 2.67
CA ILE A 37 -16.19 -6.99 3.79
C ILE A 37 -17.54 -6.31 3.46
N LYS A 38 -17.78 -6.04 2.17
CA LYS A 38 -19.03 -5.48 1.66
C LYS A 38 -19.63 -6.38 0.58
N SER A 39 -20.95 -6.55 0.58
CA SER A 39 -21.63 -7.34 -0.47
C SER A 39 -21.46 -6.70 -1.83
N TYR A 40 -21.05 -7.50 -2.82
CA TYR A 40 -20.93 -7.09 -4.21
C TYR A 40 -22.27 -6.58 -4.76
N ASP A 41 -23.37 -7.33 -4.57
CA ASP A 41 -24.70 -6.96 -5.07
C ASP A 41 -25.18 -5.62 -4.49
N TYR A 42 -24.90 -5.37 -3.20
CA TYR A 42 -25.17 -4.08 -2.58
C TYR A 42 -24.40 -2.94 -3.24
N LEU A 43 -23.13 -3.14 -3.54
CA LEU A 43 -22.29 -2.10 -4.14
C LEU A 43 -22.71 -1.75 -5.55
N ILE A 44 -23.06 -2.74 -6.38
CA ILE A 44 -23.44 -2.48 -7.77
C ILE A 44 -24.91 -2.07 -7.95
N SER A 45 -25.74 -2.18 -6.89
CA SER A 45 -27.16 -1.82 -6.96
C SER A 45 -27.41 -0.32 -7.09
N ASP A 46 -26.47 0.53 -6.66
CA ASP A 46 -26.57 1.99 -6.75
C ASP A 46 -25.16 2.61 -6.78
N TYR A 47 -24.94 3.58 -7.67
CA TYR A 47 -23.68 4.31 -7.79
C TYR A 47 -23.22 4.93 -6.46
N LYS A 48 -24.13 5.50 -5.66
CA LYS A 48 -23.79 6.14 -4.38
C LYS A 48 -23.27 5.14 -3.35
N ASN A 49 -23.82 3.91 -3.35
CA ASN A 49 -23.36 2.84 -2.48
C ASN A 49 -21.93 2.49 -2.79
N TRP A 50 -21.64 2.24 -4.07
CA TRP A 50 -20.28 1.95 -4.54
C TRP A 50 -19.33 3.13 -4.32
N TRP A 51 -19.73 4.36 -4.69
CA TRP A 51 -18.89 5.55 -4.55
C TRP A 51 -18.50 5.81 -3.10
N SER A 52 -19.47 5.76 -2.16
CA SER A 52 -19.20 5.95 -0.74
C SER A 52 -18.19 4.91 -0.21
N TYR A 53 -18.38 3.65 -0.58
CA TYR A 53 -17.45 2.58 -0.22
C TYR A 53 -16.07 2.80 -0.85
N HIS A 54 -16.01 3.01 -2.16
CA HIS A 54 -14.76 3.18 -2.88
C HIS A 54 -13.95 4.38 -2.35
N TYR A 55 -14.63 5.51 -2.11
CA TYR A 55 -13.97 6.72 -1.64
C TYR A 55 -13.41 6.60 -0.22
N ASN A 56 -14.12 5.93 0.69
CA ASN A 56 -13.75 5.86 2.09
C ASN A 56 -12.84 4.68 2.43
N GLU A 57 -13.07 3.51 1.79
CA GLU A 57 -12.45 2.25 2.22
C GLU A 57 -11.34 1.79 1.26
N ILE A 58 -11.35 2.20 -0.02
CA ILE A 58 -10.39 1.70 -1.00
C ILE A 58 -9.20 2.65 -1.16
N ALA A 59 -8.00 2.14 -0.93
CA ALA A 59 -6.74 2.88 -1.00
C ALA A 59 -5.76 2.26 -2.03
N LEU A 60 -6.04 2.43 -3.32
CA LEU A 60 -5.24 1.84 -4.42
C LEU A 60 -3.77 2.30 -4.46
N THR A 61 -3.43 3.40 -3.80
CA THR A 61 -2.06 3.90 -3.71
C THR A 61 -1.28 3.30 -2.54
N SER A 62 -1.94 2.76 -1.51
CA SER A 62 -1.31 2.05 -0.38
C SER A 62 -0.82 0.66 -0.81
N ASP A 63 -0.02 0.01 0.06
CA ASP A 63 0.31 -1.40 -0.13
C ASP A 63 -0.90 -2.28 0.23
N PHE A 64 -1.13 -3.30 -0.57
CA PHE A 64 -2.20 -4.28 -0.36
C PHE A 64 -1.86 -5.61 -1.03
N GLU A 65 -2.45 -6.69 -0.54
CA GLU A 65 -2.45 -7.98 -1.22
C GLU A 65 -3.51 -7.95 -2.33
N ALA A 66 -3.10 -8.23 -3.56
CA ALA A 66 -3.97 -8.16 -4.73
C ALA A 66 -4.42 -9.55 -5.17
N LEU A 67 -5.72 -9.77 -5.30
CA LEU A 67 -6.32 -11.01 -5.80
C LEU A 67 -7.13 -10.75 -7.07
N ASN A 68 -7.01 -11.65 -8.05
CA ASN A 68 -7.85 -11.63 -9.23
C ASN A 68 -9.28 -12.12 -8.93
N GLU A 69 -10.13 -12.20 -9.95
CA GLU A 69 -11.52 -12.70 -9.85
C GLU A 69 -11.61 -14.14 -9.33
N ASP A 70 -10.60 -14.96 -9.59
CA ASP A 70 -10.51 -16.37 -9.17
C ASP A 70 -9.85 -16.54 -7.79
N SER A 71 -9.58 -15.43 -7.08
CA SER A 71 -8.92 -15.41 -5.78
C SER A 71 -7.43 -15.81 -5.80
N GLU A 72 -6.80 -15.76 -6.94
CA GLU A 72 -5.38 -15.98 -7.10
C GLU A 72 -4.60 -14.68 -6.87
N LYS A 73 -3.44 -14.76 -6.22
CA LYS A 73 -2.56 -13.61 -6.02
C LYS A 73 -1.99 -13.14 -7.35
N ILE A 74 -2.07 -11.84 -7.57
CA ILE A 74 -1.46 -11.17 -8.71
C ILE A 74 -0.60 -9.99 -8.25
N SER A 75 0.20 -9.43 -9.15
CA SER A 75 0.94 -8.21 -8.85
C SER A 75 -0.01 -7.00 -8.72
N LYS A 76 0.38 -5.99 -7.91
CA LYS A 76 -0.34 -4.72 -7.85
C LYS A 76 -0.45 -4.07 -9.24
N GLU A 77 0.58 -4.21 -10.05
CA GLU A 77 0.59 -3.71 -11.44
C GLU A 77 -0.51 -4.35 -12.28
N ASP A 78 -0.63 -5.68 -12.28
CA ASP A 78 -1.65 -6.41 -13.04
C ASP A 78 -3.05 -6.13 -12.50
N PHE A 79 -3.19 -6.01 -11.19
CA PHE A 79 -4.44 -5.62 -10.54
C PHE A 79 -4.94 -4.25 -11.03
N LEU A 80 -4.07 -3.25 -11.01
CA LEU A 80 -4.41 -1.90 -11.48
C LEU A 80 -4.72 -1.89 -12.98
N LYS A 81 -3.98 -2.63 -13.81
CA LYS A 81 -4.26 -2.79 -15.24
C LYS A 81 -5.63 -3.41 -15.51
N LYS A 82 -6.03 -4.42 -14.72
CA LYS A 82 -7.38 -5.00 -14.81
C LYS A 82 -8.46 -3.98 -14.44
N LEU A 83 -8.27 -3.17 -13.39
CA LEU A 83 -9.21 -2.11 -13.04
C LEU A 83 -9.29 -1.00 -14.12
N ILE A 84 -8.19 -0.69 -14.79
CA ILE A 84 -8.15 0.28 -15.91
C ILE A 84 -8.99 -0.17 -17.11
N SER A 85 -9.24 -1.48 -17.28
CA SER A 85 -10.16 -1.94 -18.32
C SER A 85 -11.58 -1.40 -18.14
N GLY A 86 -11.98 -1.12 -16.90
CA GLY A 86 -13.33 -0.74 -16.52
C GLY A 86 -14.28 -1.92 -16.34
N ASP A 87 -13.78 -3.16 -16.52
CA ASP A 87 -14.60 -4.38 -16.39
C ASP A 87 -14.72 -4.87 -14.95
N TYR A 88 -14.00 -4.23 -14.00
CA TYR A 88 -13.90 -4.70 -12.62
C TYR A 88 -14.09 -3.56 -11.63
N ILE A 89 -14.61 -3.92 -10.46
CA ILE A 89 -14.44 -3.15 -9.22
C ILE A 89 -13.55 -3.92 -8.26
N THR A 90 -13.07 -3.24 -7.24
CA THR A 90 -12.33 -3.87 -6.14
C THR A 90 -13.14 -3.84 -4.86
N ILE A 91 -13.09 -4.93 -4.10
CA ILE A 91 -13.68 -5.03 -2.77
C ILE A 91 -12.60 -5.56 -1.82
N GLU A 92 -12.52 -4.95 -0.65
CA GLU A 92 -11.71 -5.45 0.44
C GLU A 92 -12.25 -6.78 0.93
N ILE A 93 -11.35 -7.70 1.21
CA ILE A 93 -11.69 -9.01 1.76
C ILE A 93 -11.16 -9.13 3.18
N ASP A 94 -11.87 -9.91 3.99
CA ASP A 94 -11.41 -10.27 5.33
C ASP A 94 -10.07 -11.03 5.21
N SER A 95 -9.05 -10.53 5.89
CA SER A 95 -7.70 -11.09 5.87
C SER A 95 -7.19 -11.23 7.30
N GLU A 96 -6.68 -12.42 7.64
CA GLU A 96 -6.04 -12.67 8.94
C GLU A 96 -4.66 -11.98 9.06
N LYS A 97 -4.22 -11.24 8.03
CA LYS A 97 -2.93 -10.58 7.95
C LYS A 97 -3.03 -9.09 8.25
N ASP A 98 -1.94 -8.50 8.71
CA ASP A 98 -1.82 -7.06 8.97
C ASP A 98 -1.93 -6.19 7.69
N LEU A 99 -1.82 -6.80 6.51
CA LEU A 99 -1.91 -6.11 5.23
C LEU A 99 -3.32 -6.23 4.66
N THR A 100 -3.92 -5.09 4.31
CA THR A 100 -5.20 -5.02 3.59
C THR A 100 -5.15 -5.88 2.33
N ALA A 101 -6.21 -6.62 2.05
CA ALA A 101 -6.31 -7.45 0.86
C ALA A 101 -7.50 -7.02 0.01
N TYR A 102 -7.27 -6.87 -1.30
CA TYR A 102 -8.29 -6.50 -2.29
C TYR A 102 -8.48 -7.59 -3.33
N LYS A 103 -9.76 -7.87 -3.66
CA LYS A 103 -10.13 -8.79 -4.72
C LYS A 103 -10.88 -8.08 -5.83
N LEU A 104 -10.63 -8.51 -7.08
CA LEU A 104 -11.36 -8.05 -8.25
C LEU A 104 -12.71 -8.75 -8.38
N TYR A 105 -13.75 -7.97 -8.68
CA TYR A 105 -15.08 -8.44 -9.00
C TYR A 105 -15.50 -7.89 -10.35
N ARG A 106 -15.90 -8.79 -11.26
CA ARG A 106 -16.30 -8.42 -12.62
C ARG A 106 -17.63 -7.69 -12.61
N LEU A 107 -17.71 -6.58 -13.32
CA LEU A 107 -18.97 -5.86 -13.54
C LEU A 107 -19.84 -6.54 -14.61
N PRO A 108 -21.17 -6.52 -14.45
CA PRO A 108 -22.10 -6.93 -15.50
C PRO A 108 -21.94 -6.05 -16.74
N LYS A 109 -22.06 -6.63 -17.94
CA LYS A 109 -21.89 -5.89 -19.20
C LYS A 109 -22.97 -4.85 -19.48
N ASP A 110 -24.12 -5.03 -18.87
CA ASP A 110 -25.33 -4.19 -18.97
C ASP A 110 -25.44 -3.17 -17.82
N LEU A 111 -24.45 -3.12 -16.92
CA LEU A 111 -24.43 -2.13 -15.85
C LEU A 111 -24.21 -0.74 -16.43
N ASP A 112 -24.85 0.28 -15.84
CA ASP A 112 -24.61 1.67 -16.16
C ASP A 112 -23.10 2.00 -16.05
N ASN A 113 -22.58 2.71 -17.06
CA ASN A 113 -21.15 2.94 -17.24
C ASN A 113 -20.51 3.85 -16.17
N GLU A 114 -21.28 4.42 -15.23
CA GLU A 114 -20.77 5.42 -14.29
C GLU A 114 -19.74 4.80 -13.33
N ILE A 115 -20.03 3.66 -12.71
CA ILE A 115 -19.09 2.93 -11.84
C ILE A 115 -17.83 2.56 -12.61
N SER A 116 -17.99 1.97 -13.80
CA SER A 116 -16.89 1.57 -14.68
C SER A 116 -15.98 2.73 -15.03
N ASN A 117 -16.55 3.87 -15.45
CA ASN A 117 -15.79 5.05 -15.87
C ASN A 117 -14.99 5.66 -14.69
N VAL A 118 -15.60 5.76 -13.52
CA VAL A 118 -14.94 6.32 -12.35
C VAL A 118 -13.84 5.38 -11.87
N MET A 119 -14.12 4.07 -11.80
CA MET A 119 -13.14 3.05 -11.43
C MET A 119 -11.92 3.06 -12.36
N LYS A 120 -12.16 3.07 -13.67
CA LYS A 120 -11.12 3.16 -14.70
C LYS A 120 -10.22 4.38 -14.50
N ASN A 121 -10.82 5.56 -14.29
CA ASN A 121 -10.07 6.80 -14.11
C ASN A 121 -9.27 6.80 -12.80
N ASP A 122 -9.83 6.29 -11.70
CA ASP A 122 -9.11 6.24 -10.43
C ASP A 122 -7.98 5.20 -10.46
N ALA A 123 -8.22 4.03 -11.05
CA ALA A 123 -7.19 3.02 -11.24
C ALA A 123 -6.04 3.51 -12.16
N TYR A 124 -6.37 4.24 -13.24
CA TYR A 124 -5.36 4.83 -14.10
C TYR A 124 -4.46 5.82 -13.32
N ARG A 125 -5.07 6.69 -12.52
CA ARG A 125 -4.31 7.61 -11.66
C ARG A 125 -3.44 6.87 -10.64
N ALA A 126 -4.00 5.85 -9.99
CA ALA A 126 -3.24 5.03 -9.04
C ALA A 126 -2.07 4.31 -9.72
N PHE A 127 -2.25 3.85 -10.95
CA PHE A 127 -1.20 3.20 -11.75
C PHE A 127 -0.08 4.18 -12.14
N GLU A 128 -0.44 5.41 -12.57
CA GLU A 128 0.57 6.44 -12.89
C GLU A 128 1.40 6.80 -11.64
N LEU A 129 0.78 6.91 -10.47
CA LEU A 129 1.49 7.14 -9.21
C LEU A 129 2.36 5.94 -8.82
N PHE A 130 1.85 4.72 -8.98
CA PHE A 130 2.62 3.49 -8.71
C PHE A 130 3.88 3.39 -9.58
N LYS A 131 3.83 3.78 -10.86
CA LYS A 131 5.01 3.80 -11.75
C LYS A 131 6.12 4.77 -11.31
N MET A 132 5.82 5.74 -10.47
CA MET A 132 6.83 6.65 -9.91
C MET A 132 7.65 5.97 -8.82
N GLU A 133 7.12 4.95 -8.16
CA GLU A 133 7.82 4.23 -7.10
C GLU A 133 9.10 3.56 -7.66
N GLY A 134 10.20 3.68 -6.93
CA GLY A 134 11.51 3.20 -7.36
C GLY A 134 12.26 4.13 -8.33
N THR A 135 11.64 5.20 -8.83
CA THR A 135 12.32 6.18 -9.69
C THR A 135 13.05 7.27 -8.91
N LYS A 136 14.03 7.89 -9.53
CA LYS A 136 14.76 9.03 -8.95
C LYS A 136 13.86 10.28 -8.94
N PHE A 137 13.83 10.99 -7.83
CA PHE A 137 13.17 12.30 -7.76
C PHE A 137 13.87 13.29 -8.72
N PRO A 138 13.14 14.07 -9.52
CA PRO A 138 13.73 15.00 -10.50
C PRO A 138 14.65 16.03 -9.84
N ASP A 139 15.69 16.45 -10.56
CA ASP A 139 16.59 17.48 -10.10
C ASP A 139 15.85 18.82 -9.97
N PHE A 140 16.04 19.48 -8.83
CA PHE A 140 15.49 20.80 -8.52
C PHE A 140 16.47 21.66 -7.72
N LYS A 141 16.29 22.95 -7.82
CA LYS A 141 16.94 23.95 -6.98
C LYS A 141 15.97 25.11 -6.81
N VAL A 142 15.65 25.45 -5.56
CA VAL A 142 14.65 26.46 -5.21
C VAL A 142 14.96 27.07 -3.85
N THR A 143 14.52 28.30 -3.62
CA THR A 143 14.55 28.95 -2.32
C THR A 143 13.14 28.90 -1.72
N ASP A 144 13.04 28.49 -0.45
CA ASP A 144 11.76 28.45 0.26
C ASP A 144 11.22 29.86 0.56
N VAL A 145 10.04 29.94 1.15
CA VAL A 145 9.42 31.22 1.52
C VAL A 145 10.24 32.03 2.55
N ASN A 146 11.14 31.37 3.29
CA ASN A 146 11.99 31.99 4.32
C ASN A 146 13.40 32.37 3.80
N GLY A 147 13.72 32.07 2.53
CA GLY A 147 15.02 32.37 1.93
C GLY A 147 16.04 31.24 2.05
N ILE A 148 15.65 30.04 2.46
CA ILE A 148 16.52 28.88 2.59
C ILE A 148 16.59 28.13 1.23
N GLU A 149 17.79 27.81 0.76
CA GLU A 149 17.99 27.07 -0.48
C GLU A 149 17.76 25.57 -0.28
N TYR A 150 16.99 24.96 -1.19
CA TYR A 150 16.68 23.53 -1.28
C TYR A 150 17.10 22.95 -2.64
N SER A 151 17.64 21.74 -2.60
CA SER A 151 17.99 20.96 -3.82
C SER A 151 18.00 19.47 -3.45
N ASN A 152 18.23 18.59 -4.42
CA ASN A 152 18.35 17.13 -4.19
C ASN A 152 19.37 16.75 -3.10
N LYS A 153 20.38 17.59 -2.82
CA LYS A 153 21.32 17.36 -1.71
C LYS A 153 20.66 17.33 -0.34
N LYS A 154 19.47 17.93 -0.18
CA LYS A 154 18.70 17.90 1.07
C LYS A 154 18.10 16.53 1.38
N PHE A 155 18.05 15.61 0.40
CA PHE A 155 17.59 14.22 0.62
C PHE A 155 18.66 13.34 1.27
N GLU A 156 19.94 13.71 1.15
CA GLU A 156 21.05 12.88 1.64
C GLU A 156 20.93 12.61 3.15
N GLY A 157 20.89 11.34 3.52
CA GLY A 157 20.82 10.87 4.90
C GLY A 157 19.47 11.05 5.60
N LYS A 158 18.41 11.45 4.87
CA LYS A 158 17.07 11.69 5.46
C LYS A 158 15.96 11.15 4.60
N THR A 159 14.94 10.60 5.23
CA THR A 159 13.65 10.38 4.59
C THR A 159 12.94 11.73 4.43
N THR A 160 12.46 12.03 3.23
CA THR A 160 11.74 13.28 2.94
C THR A 160 10.29 12.99 2.62
N VAL A 161 9.39 13.61 3.37
CA VAL A 161 7.95 13.64 3.12
C VAL A 161 7.65 14.90 2.33
N ILE A 162 7.07 14.76 1.15
CA ILE A 162 6.76 15.87 0.24
C ILE A 162 5.25 15.94 0.02
N LYS A 163 4.67 17.15 0.11
CA LYS A 163 3.27 17.45 -0.24
C LYS A 163 3.22 18.40 -1.43
N THR A 164 2.36 18.13 -2.41
CA THR A 164 2.03 19.08 -3.48
C THR A 164 0.71 19.78 -3.18
N TRP A 165 0.62 21.11 -3.41
CA TRP A 165 -0.57 21.86 -3.06
C TRP A 165 -0.64 23.26 -3.70
N PHE A 166 -1.76 23.94 -3.50
CA PHE A 166 -1.96 25.37 -3.82
C PHE A 166 -2.99 26.02 -2.88
N ILE A 167 -2.97 27.35 -2.77
CA ILE A 167 -3.74 28.12 -1.77
C ILE A 167 -5.25 27.85 -1.83
N ASN A 168 -5.85 27.65 -3.01
CA ASN A 168 -7.28 27.43 -3.17
C ASN A 168 -7.69 25.95 -3.19
N CYS A 169 -6.78 25.04 -2.91
CA CYS A 169 -7.04 23.60 -2.83
C CYS A 169 -7.68 23.25 -1.50
N LYS A 170 -9.01 23.15 -1.44
CA LYS A 170 -9.75 22.86 -0.20
C LYS A 170 -9.28 21.57 0.47
N ALA A 171 -9.11 20.49 -0.30
CA ALA A 171 -8.61 19.20 0.22
C ALA A 171 -7.19 19.33 0.80
N CYS A 172 -6.32 20.11 0.14
CA CYS A 172 -4.95 20.33 0.63
C CYS A 172 -4.92 21.07 1.97
N ILE A 173 -5.81 22.07 2.14
CA ILE A 173 -5.90 22.85 3.37
C ILE A 173 -6.49 22.02 4.51
N ALA A 174 -7.50 21.21 4.22
CA ALA A 174 -8.16 20.36 5.22
C ALA A 174 -7.19 19.37 5.90
N GLU A 175 -6.12 18.95 5.21
CA GLU A 175 -5.11 18.05 5.75
C GLU A 175 -4.00 18.75 6.57
N MET A 176 -3.93 20.09 6.57
CA MET A 176 -2.78 20.81 7.19
C MET A 176 -2.67 20.58 8.68
N GLN A 177 -3.80 20.51 9.40
CA GLN A 177 -3.77 20.28 10.84
C GLN A 177 -3.19 18.90 11.14
N GLU A 178 -3.69 17.84 10.52
CA GLU A 178 -3.20 16.47 10.67
C GLU A 178 -1.70 16.36 10.34
N LEU A 179 -1.28 17.00 9.26
CA LEU A 179 0.13 17.05 8.86
C LEU A 179 1.02 17.86 9.84
N ASN A 180 0.50 18.90 10.46
CA ASN A 180 1.22 19.64 11.49
C ASN A 180 1.45 18.79 12.75
N GLU A 181 0.44 18.02 13.16
CA GLU A 181 0.56 17.06 14.26
C GLU A 181 1.59 15.96 13.91
N PHE A 182 1.57 15.48 12.67
CA PHE A 182 2.56 14.52 12.16
C PHE A 182 4.00 15.08 12.20
N VAL A 183 4.21 16.35 11.81
CA VAL A 183 5.52 17.02 11.97
C VAL A 183 5.96 17.04 13.43
N ASP A 184 5.07 17.37 14.37
CA ASP A 184 5.42 17.45 15.81
C ASP A 184 5.87 16.09 16.37
N ILE A 185 5.26 15.00 15.91
CA ILE A 185 5.65 13.63 16.30
C ILE A 185 7.03 13.27 15.77
N TYR A 186 7.36 13.70 14.54
CA TYR A 186 8.54 13.25 13.81
C TYR A 186 9.68 14.28 13.67
N LYS A 187 9.54 15.53 14.18
CA LYS A 187 10.53 16.62 14.05
C LYS A 187 11.93 16.30 14.59
N ASN A 188 12.02 15.35 15.52
CA ASN A 188 13.28 14.92 16.13
C ASN A 188 13.80 13.58 15.54
N LYS A 189 13.25 13.14 14.41
CA LYS A 189 13.65 11.94 13.67
C LYS A 189 14.39 12.36 12.39
N ASP A 190 15.01 11.40 11.72
CA ASP A 190 15.66 11.63 10.42
C ASP A 190 14.64 11.75 9.28
N ILE A 191 13.59 12.56 9.50
CA ILE A 191 12.55 12.89 8.54
C ILE A 191 12.50 14.39 8.35
N GLN A 192 12.50 14.84 7.11
CA GLN A 192 12.22 16.23 6.76
C GLN A 192 10.88 16.34 6.01
N PHE A 193 10.26 17.50 6.12
CA PHE A 193 8.93 17.76 5.57
C PHE A 193 9.00 18.94 4.63
N LEU A 194 8.77 18.70 3.34
CA LEU A 194 8.77 19.71 2.29
C LEU A 194 7.38 19.84 1.67
N SER A 195 7.02 21.03 1.24
CA SER A 195 5.81 21.22 0.44
C SER A 195 6.12 22.01 -0.84
N LEU A 196 5.69 21.47 -1.95
CA LEU A 196 5.80 22.07 -3.27
C LEU A 196 4.49 22.80 -3.56
N ALA A 197 4.52 24.11 -3.57
CA ALA A 197 3.36 24.95 -3.88
C ALA A 197 3.45 25.52 -5.28
N THR A 198 2.34 25.51 -6.02
CA THR A 198 2.30 26.17 -7.35
C THR A 198 2.27 27.69 -7.28
N ASN A 199 1.81 28.24 -6.16
CA ASN A 199 1.70 29.68 -5.97
C ASN A 199 3.07 30.36 -5.78
N GLU A 200 3.10 31.65 -6.07
CA GLU A 200 4.23 32.53 -5.83
C GLU A 200 4.47 32.77 -4.34
N ARG A 201 5.67 33.25 -4.00
CA ARG A 201 6.12 33.46 -2.62
C ARG A 201 5.21 34.42 -1.82
N GLU A 202 4.86 35.59 -2.37
CA GLU A 202 4.09 36.59 -1.62
C GLU A 202 2.65 36.14 -1.27
N PRO A 203 1.87 35.55 -2.20
CA PRO A 203 0.58 34.92 -1.87
C PRO A 203 0.71 33.85 -0.77
N LEU A 204 1.76 33.02 -0.82
CA LEU A 204 2.00 31.97 0.20
C LEU A 204 2.30 32.57 1.57
N LEU A 205 3.15 33.60 1.65
CA LEU A 205 3.43 34.29 2.91
C LEU A 205 2.15 34.89 3.51
N ASN A 206 1.28 35.47 2.70
CA ASN A 206 0.01 36.04 3.16
C ASN A 206 -0.98 34.95 3.63
N PHE A 207 -0.99 33.79 2.97
CA PHE A 207 -1.77 32.63 3.38
C PHE A 207 -1.28 32.06 4.72
N LEU A 208 0.04 31.85 4.85
CA LEU A 208 0.69 31.27 6.04
C LEU A 208 0.57 32.12 7.30
N LYS A 209 0.37 33.45 7.17
CA LYS A 209 0.04 34.32 8.32
C LYS A 209 -1.29 33.94 9.01
N LYS A 210 -2.20 33.28 8.29
CA LYS A 210 -3.54 32.92 8.76
C LYS A 210 -3.73 31.42 8.93
N ASN A 211 -2.87 30.61 8.33
CA ASN A 211 -2.96 29.15 8.29
C ASN A 211 -1.58 28.57 8.64
N GLU A 212 -1.45 28.00 9.84
CA GLU A 212 -0.22 27.33 10.23
C GLU A 212 0.04 26.12 9.35
N PHE A 213 1.26 26.04 8.79
CA PHE A 213 1.73 24.85 8.10
C PHE A 213 3.21 24.64 8.39
N LYS A 214 3.56 23.52 9.03
CA LYS A 214 4.90 23.26 9.60
C LYS A 214 5.88 22.65 8.59
N TYR A 215 5.45 22.36 7.37
CA TYR A 215 6.35 21.96 6.29
C TYR A 215 7.14 23.15 5.77
N ASP A 216 8.38 22.93 5.33
CA ASP A 216 9.11 23.93 4.57
C ASP A 216 8.42 24.17 3.22
N VAL A 217 8.03 25.41 2.94
CA VAL A 217 7.18 25.75 1.79
C VAL A 217 8.02 26.28 0.64
N LEU A 218 8.02 25.53 -0.47
CA LEU A 218 8.75 25.84 -1.69
C LEU A 218 7.78 26.43 -2.73
N PRO A 219 7.89 27.74 -3.07
CA PRO A 219 7.01 28.44 -4.00
C PRO A 219 7.35 28.16 -5.45
N ASN A 220 6.41 28.45 -6.38
CA ASN A 220 6.63 28.38 -7.84
C ASN A 220 7.00 26.99 -8.37
N GLN A 221 6.43 25.91 -7.80
CA GLN A 221 6.80 24.55 -8.17
C GLN A 221 5.91 23.88 -9.22
N GLU A 222 5.05 24.62 -9.91
CA GLU A 222 4.16 24.10 -10.96
C GLU A 222 4.94 23.28 -12.00
N HIS A 223 6.05 23.80 -12.53
CA HIS A 223 6.87 23.10 -13.51
C HIS A 223 7.46 21.78 -12.99
N LEU A 224 7.92 21.74 -11.73
CA LEU A 224 8.44 20.53 -11.10
C LEU A 224 7.31 19.50 -10.92
N ILE A 225 6.15 19.95 -10.43
CA ILE A 225 4.99 19.09 -10.16
C ILE A 225 4.40 18.55 -11.47
N GLU A 226 4.04 19.42 -12.41
CA GLU A 226 3.24 19.02 -13.57
C GLU A 226 4.08 18.53 -14.75
N ASN A 227 5.28 19.11 -14.96
CA ASN A 227 6.08 18.75 -16.12
C ASN A 227 7.13 17.69 -15.82
N LYS A 228 7.79 17.72 -14.64
CA LYS A 228 8.81 16.72 -14.29
C LYS A 228 8.23 15.51 -13.58
N LEU A 229 7.41 15.71 -12.55
CA LEU A 229 6.76 14.63 -11.80
C LEU A 229 5.49 14.10 -12.49
N LYS A 230 4.93 14.83 -13.47
CA LYS A 230 3.69 14.47 -14.18
C LYS A 230 2.47 14.33 -13.26
N LEU A 231 2.48 15.05 -12.14
CA LEU A 231 1.37 15.06 -11.18
C LEU A 231 0.32 16.09 -11.61
N THR A 232 -0.94 15.67 -11.71
CA THR A 232 -2.08 16.50 -12.13
C THR A 232 -3.18 16.55 -11.07
N VAL A 233 -2.99 15.89 -9.92
CA VAL A 233 -3.95 15.78 -8.83
C VAL A 233 -3.36 16.35 -7.55
N TYR A 234 -4.15 17.16 -6.84
CA TYR A 234 -3.78 17.77 -5.57
C TYR A 234 -4.81 17.42 -4.48
N PRO A 235 -4.37 17.12 -3.25
CA PRO A 235 -2.98 16.93 -2.87
C PRO A 235 -2.38 15.64 -3.42
N THR A 236 -1.06 15.60 -3.55
CA THR A 236 -0.30 14.36 -3.72
C THR A 236 0.85 14.39 -2.71
N HIS A 237 1.10 13.24 -2.07
CA HIS A 237 2.14 13.07 -1.07
C HIS A 237 3.16 12.05 -1.56
N LEU A 238 4.45 12.34 -1.38
CA LEU A 238 5.54 11.44 -1.77
C LEU A 238 6.44 11.17 -0.55
N ILE A 239 6.97 9.96 -0.49
CA ILE A 239 8.10 9.62 0.37
C ILE A 239 9.32 9.43 -0.52
N VAL A 240 10.36 10.21 -0.26
CA VAL A 240 11.66 10.11 -0.93
C VAL A 240 12.67 9.63 0.09
N ASN A 241 13.44 8.58 -0.24
CA ASN A 241 14.44 8.06 0.66
C ASN A 241 15.74 8.89 0.63
N GLU A 242 16.69 8.53 1.51
CA GLU A 242 18.00 9.19 1.67
C GLU A 242 18.88 9.18 0.41
N LYS A 243 18.52 8.41 -0.62
CA LYS A 243 19.21 8.35 -1.92
C LYS A 243 18.49 9.15 -3.01
N GLY A 244 17.41 9.85 -2.63
CA GLY A 244 16.59 10.61 -3.58
C GLY A 244 15.67 9.75 -4.45
N ILE A 245 15.36 8.52 -4.02
CA ILE A 245 14.43 7.62 -4.73
C ILE A 245 13.03 7.77 -4.14
N ILE A 246 12.02 7.92 -4.99
CA ILE A 246 10.62 7.94 -4.61
C ILE A 246 10.23 6.54 -4.11
N LYS A 247 9.92 6.41 -2.83
CA LYS A 247 9.55 5.14 -2.20
C LYS A 247 8.08 4.84 -2.35
N LYS A 248 7.24 5.86 -2.13
CA LYS A 248 5.78 5.76 -2.15
C LYS A 248 5.14 7.05 -2.59
N VAL A 249 3.96 6.94 -3.18
CA VAL A 249 3.12 8.08 -3.58
C VAL A 249 1.69 7.84 -3.13
N PHE A 250 1.09 8.82 -2.44
CA PHE A 250 -0.25 8.73 -1.86
C PHE A 250 -1.13 9.93 -2.26
N LYS A 251 -2.45 9.75 -2.15
CA LYS A 251 -3.46 10.80 -2.43
C LYS A 251 -4.02 11.48 -1.18
N LYS A 252 -3.78 10.93 0.03
CA LYS A 252 -4.32 11.44 1.30
C LYS A 252 -3.23 11.48 2.37
N ALA A 253 -3.30 12.48 3.27
CA ALA A 253 -2.40 12.61 4.41
C ALA A 253 -2.43 11.36 5.31
N SER A 254 -3.62 10.84 5.62
CA SER A 254 -3.78 9.64 6.45
C SER A 254 -3.02 8.43 5.93
N GLN A 255 -2.90 8.27 4.60
CA GLN A 255 -2.16 7.15 3.99
C GLN A 255 -0.66 7.26 4.22
N ILE A 256 -0.06 8.46 4.06
CA ILE A 256 1.38 8.66 4.27
C ILE A 256 1.74 8.58 5.75
N ILE A 257 0.88 9.06 6.63
CA ILE A 257 1.04 8.95 8.09
C ILE A 257 1.04 7.48 8.50
N SER A 258 0.00 6.73 8.11
CA SER A 258 -0.11 5.31 8.41
C SER A 258 1.11 4.51 7.89
N TYR A 259 1.58 4.80 6.68
CA TYR A 259 2.76 4.13 6.11
C TYR A 259 4.02 4.39 6.95
N ILE A 260 4.28 5.64 7.33
CA ILE A 260 5.46 6.01 8.13
C ILE A 260 5.38 5.39 9.54
N ASP A 261 4.19 5.36 10.14
CA ASP A 261 3.99 4.76 11.46
C ASP A 261 4.26 3.25 11.43
N GLN A 262 3.76 2.54 10.42
CA GLN A 262 3.99 1.11 10.23
C GLN A 262 5.48 0.81 9.95
N ASP A 263 6.13 1.54 9.04
CA ASP A 263 7.55 1.37 8.73
C ASP A 263 8.44 1.57 9.97
N LYS A 264 8.10 2.53 10.84
CA LYS A 264 8.82 2.76 12.11
C LYS A 264 8.57 1.69 13.16
N LEU A 265 7.39 1.10 13.21
CA LEU A 265 7.10 -0.05 14.07
C LEU A 265 7.91 -1.26 13.64
N MET A 266 7.96 -1.60 12.35
CA MET A 266 8.76 -2.71 11.80
C MET A 266 10.26 -2.58 12.11
N ILE A 267 10.85 -1.38 11.93
CA ILE A 267 12.25 -1.12 12.25
C ILE A 267 12.53 -1.27 13.75
N LYS A 268 11.58 -0.94 14.60
CA LYS A 268 11.70 -1.08 16.06
C LYS A 268 11.72 -2.55 16.47
N ASP A 269 10.87 -3.37 15.84
CA ASP A 269 10.79 -4.80 16.10
C ASP A 269 12.05 -5.55 15.61
N GLU A 270 12.60 -5.19 14.45
CA GLU A 270 13.88 -5.76 13.99
C GLU A 270 15.04 -5.45 14.95
N LYS A 271 15.11 -4.22 15.49
CA LYS A 271 16.15 -3.86 16.47
C LYS A 271 15.98 -4.56 17.83
N THR A 272 14.75 -4.87 18.23
CA THR A 272 14.46 -5.58 19.48
C THR A 272 14.67 -7.09 19.35
N ASN A 273 14.57 -7.65 18.15
CA ASN A 273 14.78 -9.07 17.86
C ASN A 273 16.23 -9.45 17.54
N LEU A 274 17.16 -8.49 17.51
CA LEU A 274 18.59 -8.80 17.46
C LEU A 274 18.99 -9.44 18.79
N ALA A 275 19.34 -10.73 18.76
CA ALA A 275 19.81 -11.44 19.93
C ALA A 275 20.96 -10.69 20.61
N PRO A 276 21.03 -10.66 21.95
CA PRO A 276 22.13 -10.03 22.64
C PRO A 276 23.47 -10.66 22.18
N PRO A 277 24.54 -9.87 22.08
CA PRO A 277 25.86 -10.43 21.71
C PRO A 277 26.22 -11.53 22.66
N PRO A 278 26.92 -12.60 22.19
CA PRO A 278 27.37 -13.67 23.05
C PRO A 278 28.27 -13.11 24.16
N PRO A 279 28.23 -13.70 25.37
CA PRO A 279 29.08 -13.25 26.47
C PRO A 279 30.55 -13.34 26.07
N PRO A 280 31.41 -12.40 26.56
CA PRO A 280 32.83 -12.45 26.27
C PRO A 280 33.39 -13.78 26.71
N ALA A 281 34.20 -14.42 25.83
CA ALA A 281 34.91 -15.64 26.15
C ALA A 281 35.84 -15.38 27.35
N GLY A 282 35.62 -16.10 28.46
CA GLY A 282 36.41 -16.04 29.66
C GLY A 282 37.76 -16.75 29.47
#